data_2bc490e4fd74ed9e08234f15ab9cb872
#
_entry.id   2bc490e4fd74ed9e08234f15ab9cb872
#
_cell.length_a   1.000
_cell.length_b   1.000
_cell.length_c   1.000
_cell.angle_alpha   90.00
_cell.angle_beta   90.00
_cell.angle_gamma   90.00
#
_symmetry.space_group_name_H-M   'P 1'
#
loop_
_entity.id
_entity.type
_entity.pdbx_description
1 polymer ?
#
loop_
_entity_poly.entity_id
_entity_poly.type
_entity_poly.pdbx_seq_one_letter_code
_entity_poly.pdbx_strand_id
1 'polypeptide(L)'
;MNTPQPTAAEAQPASPFASPLLPIFLIVVVDILGFTIILPLLPFYAERLGATPTLVGTLVAIYAVCQLISGPILGQLSDRFGRRPVLLISQAGTLAGFIMMAFANTLWMVFLARAIDGATAGNLTTAQAYISDVTKPEERARSFAIIGVAFGFGFLVGPGISGYLSHFSYQAPLWAASAMSLTSIVFTFFLLPRKEPVHQHVSDDQPGPGGKRLSLISWGQYGQYFRIPQISRLLWQWSFFSLSFSTFISGFALFAERRYQWHGHAVGAREVGYIFAFNGFIGIIMQGGLVGRLVKWLGERRLVTIGFLGSLFGYAAMGFTYTIWQLLVVMTLTAIVGAGLRPALTSLITKQADRRQQGVIIGLTQSLTSVAQIAAPPLAGFIIGREWLTTWAIWGGVLAGLALFFESRPTPGE
;
A
#
# COMPACT_ATOMS: atom_id res chain seq x y z
N MET A 1 -20.09 -42.05 -47.33
CA MET A 1 -19.12 -40.94 -47.43
C MET A 1 -18.90 -40.39 -46.04
N ASN A 2 -17.80 -40.84 -45.40
CA ASN A 2 -17.41 -40.38 -44.05
C ASN A 2 -16.57 -39.13 -44.20
N THR A 3 -17.09 -38.00 -43.73
CA THR A 3 -16.29 -36.77 -43.53
C THR A 3 -15.41 -36.92 -42.32
N PRO A 4 -14.06 -36.70 -42.40
CA PRO A 4 -13.18 -36.78 -41.26
C PRO A 4 -13.47 -35.62 -40.30
N GLN A 5 -13.64 -35.96 -39.01
CA GLN A 5 -13.65 -34.98 -37.95
C GLN A 5 -12.26 -34.29 -37.84
N PRO A 6 -12.20 -32.98 -37.60
CA PRO A 6 -10.92 -32.30 -37.38
C PRO A 6 -10.30 -32.84 -36.08
N THR A 7 -9.11 -33.39 -36.21
CA THR A 7 -8.22 -33.78 -35.10
C THR A 7 -8.04 -32.62 -34.15
N ALA A 8 -8.22 -32.90 -32.86
CA ALA A 8 -7.89 -31.96 -31.78
C ALA A 8 -6.45 -31.48 -31.97
N ALA A 9 -6.30 -30.19 -32.25
CA ALA A 9 -5.00 -29.53 -32.28
C ALA A 9 -4.34 -29.74 -30.91
N GLU A 10 -3.20 -30.42 -30.92
CA GLU A 10 -2.36 -30.61 -29.77
C GLU A 10 -2.13 -29.25 -29.10
N ALA A 11 -2.66 -29.10 -27.87
CA ALA A 11 -2.38 -27.96 -27.04
C ALA A 11 -0.87 -27.97 -26.75
N GLN A 12 -0.13 -27.13 -27.46
CA GLN A 12 1.28 -26.89 -27.14
C GLN A 12 1.37 -26.49 -25.65
N PRO A 13 2.30 -27.09 -24.88
CA PRO A 13 2.51 -26.68 -23.50
C PRO A 13 2.85 -25.19 -23.49
N ALA A 14 1.98 -24.38 -22.92
CA ALA A 14 2.21 -22.94 -22.76
C ALA A 14 3.52 -22.78 -21.98
N SER A 15 4.51 -22.12 -22.59
CA SER A 15 5.77 -21.81 -21.92
C SER A 15 5.44 -21.06 -20.62
N PRO A 16 6.15 -21.30 -19.50
CA PRO A 16 5.90 -20.59 -18.25
C PRO A 16 6.01 -19.05 -18.38
N PHE A 17 6.62 -18.57 -19.47
CA PHE A 17 6.71 -17.15 -19.83
C PHE A 17 5.51 -16.63 -20.65
N ALA A 18 4.56 -17.46 -21.00
CA ALA A 18 3.37 -17.08 -21.80
C ALA A 18 2.23 -16.51 -20.94
N SER A 19 2.38 -16.38 -19.63
CA SER A 19 1.37 -15.76 -18.77
C SER A 19 1.36 -14.24 -18.96
N PRO A 20 0.24 -13.61 -19.37
CA PRO A 20 0.14 -12.17 -19.51
C PRO A 20 0.32 -11.43 -18.17
N LEU A 21 0.32 -12.15 -17.04
CA LEU A 21 0.50 -11.62 -15.70
C LEU A 21 1.97 -11.45 -15.29
N LEU A 22 2.91 -12.19 -15.90
CA LEU A 22 4.33 -12.10 -15.52
C LEU A 22 4.93 -10.71 -15.77
N PRO A 23 4.71 -10.07 -16.93
CA PRO A 23 5.21 -8.71 -17.16
C PRO A 23 4.70 -7.72 -16.13
N ILE A 24 3.39 -7.72 -15.85
CA ILE A 24 2.81 -6.77 -14.89
C ILE A 24 3.25 -7.06 -13.46
N PHE A 25 3.49 -8.33 -13.10
CA PHE A 25 4.07 -8.70 -11.82
C PHE A 25 5.47 -8.09 -11.64
N LEU A 26 6.35 -8.26 -12.64
CA LEU A 26 7.71 -7.72 -12.59
C LEU A 26 7.69 -6.18 -12.48
N ILE A 27 6.82 -5.51 -13.25
CA ILE A 27 6.63 -4.06 -13.19
C ILE A 27 6.21 -3.64 -11.79
N VAL A 28 5.18 -4.28 -11.22
CA VAL A 28 4.66 -3.94 -9.89
C VAL A 28 5.69 -4.20 -8.80
N VAL A 29 6.44 -5.31 -8.86
CA VAL A 29 7.51 -5.61 -7.89
C VAL A 29 8.56 -4.50 -7.91
N VAL A 30 9.02 -4.09 -9.08
CA VAL A 30 10.07 -3.07 -9.22
C VAL A 30 9.57 -1.70 -8.77
N ASP A 31 8.32 -1.33 -9.08
CA ASP A 31 7.70 -0.08 -8.62
C ASP A 31 7.57 -0.04 -7.09
N ILE A 32 7.12 -1.15 -6.48
CA ILE A 32 7.00 -1.25 -5.03
C ILE A 32 8.37 -1.22 -4.35
N LEU A 33 9.40 -1.86 -4.93
CA LEU A 33 10.76 -1.76 -4.43
C LEU A 33 11.24 -0.31 -4.42
N GLY A 34 11.07 0.44 -5.52
CA GLY A 34 11.41 1.85 -5.60
C GLY A 34 10.72 2.68 -4.51
N PHE A 35 9.43 2.46 -4.30
CA PHE A 35 8.65 3.12 -3.25
C PHE A 35 9.14 2.76 -1.84
N THR A 36 9.37 1.49 -1.55
CA THR A 36 9.71 1.02 -0.20
C THR A 36 11.14 1.32 0.21
N ILE A 37 12.06 1.52 -0.76
CA ILE A 37 13.43 2.02 -0.51
C ILE A 37 13.39 3.41 0.15
N ILE A 38 12.44 4.27 -0.23
CA ILE A 38 12.38 5.66 0.24
C ILE A 38 11.77 5.76 1.65
N LEU A 39 10.91 4.83 2.04
CA LEU A 39 10.17 4.92 3.30
C LEU A 39 11.04 5.15 4.55
N PRO A 40 12.11 4.37 4.80
CA PRO A 40 12.96 4.59 5.98
C PRO A 40 13.89 5.78 5.84
N LEU A 41 14.17 6.21 4.60
CA LEU A 41 15.13 7.26 4.31
C LEU A 41 14.54 8.68 4.43
N LEU A 42 13.31 8.87 3.93
CA LEU A 42 12.71 10.18 3.72
C LEU A 42 12.72 11.09 4.97
N PRO A 43 12.39 10.61 6.18
CA PRO A 43 12.44 11.42 7.38
C PRO A 43 13.84 12.01 7.64
N PHE A 44 14.87 11.17 7.67
CA PHE A 44 16.25 11.57 7.92
C PHE A 44 16.80 12.52 6.84
N TYR A 45 16.47 12.22 5.58
CA TYR A 45 16.89 13.05 4.47
C TYR A 45 16.27 14.46 4.53
N ALA A 46 14.98 14.54 4.86
CA ALA A 46 14.28 15.80 5.00
C ALA A 46 14.78 16.61 6.21
N GLU A 47 15.01 15.98 7.38
CA GLU A 47 15.54 16.65 8.57
C GLU A 47 16.94 17.21 8.32
N ARG A 48 17.77 16.50 7.56
CA ARG A 48 19.09 17.00 7.13
C ARG A 48 18.99 18.27 6.28
N LEU A 49 17.90 18.45 5.54
CA LEU A 49 17.60 19.67 4.77
C LEU A 49 16.84 20.72 5.58
N GLY A 50 16.77 20.55 6.91
CA GLY A 50 16.13 21.50 7.83
C GLY A 50 14.64 21.31 8.06
N ALA A 51 14.07 20.15 7.70
CA ALA A 51 12.67 19.87 7.98
C ALA A 51 12.44 19.65 9.48
N THR A 52 11.38 20.22 10.01
CA THR A 52 10.83 19.82 11.31
C THR A 52 10.06 18.48 11.16
N PRO A 53 9.85 17.71 12.24
CA PRO A 53 9.06 16.49 12.17
C PRO A 53 7.67 16.67 11.57
N THR A 54 7.02 17.81 11.81
CA THR A 54 5.73 18.16 11.19
C THR A 54 5.86 18.32 9.68
N LEU A 55 6.93 18.96 9.19
CA LEU A 55 7.20 19.11 7.76
C LEU A 55 7.51 17.76 7.11
N VAL A 56 8.20 16.85 7.81
CA VAL A 56 8.38 15.46 7.34
C VAL A 56 7.04 14.77 7.14
N GLY A 57 6.13 14.87 8.11
CA GLY A 57 4.76 14.35 7.96
C GLY A 57 4.01 15.00 6.79
N THR A 58 4.19 16.29 6.57
CA THR A 58 3.58 17.04 5.44
C THR A 58 4.15 16.57 4.09
N LEU A 59 5.44 16.20 4.01
CA LEU A 59 6.04 15.59 2.80
C LEU A 59 5.39 14.26 2.41
N VAL A 60 5.00 13.46 3.39
CA VAL A 60 4.25 12.23 3.13
C VAL A 60 2.82 12.58 2.69
N ALA A 61 2.19 13.54 3.34
CA ALA A 61 0.82 13.94 3.04
C ALA A 61 0.68 14.55 1.65
N ILE A 62 1.61 15.39 1.18
CA ILE A 62 1.50 16.03 -0.14
C ILE A 62 1.50 15.00 -1.28
N TYR A 63 2.30 13.95 -1.17
CA TYR A 63 2.24 12.83 -2.10
C TYR A 63 0.84 12.21 -2.13
N ALA A 64 0.26 11.92 -0.97
CA ALA A 64 -1.06 11.30 -0.87
C ALA A 64 -2.18 12.22 -1.37
N VAL A 65 -2.08 13.54 -1.14
CA VAL A 65 -3.02 14.54 -1.70
C VAL A 65 -2.96 14.53 -3.22
N CYS A 66 -1.76 14.65 -3.79
CA CYS A 66 -1.58 14.62 -5.24
C CYS A 66 -2.08 13.30 -5.85
N GLN A 67 -1.78 12.16 -5.22
CA GLN A 67 -2.23 10.83 -5.64
C GLN A 67 -3.75 10.70 -5.59
N LEU A 68 -4.40 11.21 -4.54
CA LEU A 68 -5.86 11.17 -4.41
C LEU A 68 -6.56 11.92 -5.55
N ILE A 69 -5.98 13.03 -5.99
CA ILE A 69 -6.49 13.86 -7.09
C ILE A 69 -6.17 13.20 -8.45
N SER A 70 -4.93 12.77 -8.64
CA SER A 70 -4.46 12.25 -9.93
C SER A 70 -4.95 10.83 -10.24
N GLY A 71 -5.17 10.00 -9.23
CA GLY A 71 -5.52 8.59 -9.40
C GLY A 71 -6.72 8.36 -10.32
N PRO A 72 -7.89 8.96 -10.09
CA PRO A 72 -9.05 8.85 -11.00
C PRO A 72 -8.82 9.47 -12.37
N ILE A 73 -8.03 10.54 -12.47
CA ILE A 73 -7.68 11.15 -13.76
C ILE A 73 -6.84 10.17 -14.58
N LEU A 74 -5.79 9.62 -13.97
CA LEU A 74 -4.93 8.63 -14.62
C LEU A 74 -5.69 7.34 -14.94
N GLY A 75 -6.63 6.93 -14.09
CA GLY A 75 -7.54 5.82 -14.36
C GLY A 75 -8.35 6.05 -15.62
N GLN A 76 -9.01 7.20 -15.75
CA GLN A 76 -9.79 7.56 -16.94
C GLN A 76 -8.91 7.71 -18.21
N LEU A 77 -7.71 8.31 -18.06
CA LEU A 77 -6.75 8.36 -19.15
C LEU A 77 -6.35 6.96 -19.62
N SER A 78 -6.13 6.04 -18.67
CA SER A 78 -5.74 4.67 -19.00
C SER A 78 -6.86 3.86 -19.67
N ASP A 79 -8.12 4.17 -19.37
CA ASP A 79 -9.28 3.62 -20.07
C ASP A 79 -9.38 4.16 -21.52
N ARG A 80 -8.99 5.43 -21.73
CA ARG A 80 -9.13 6.11 -23.03
C ARG A 80 -7.93 5.88 -23.96
N PHE A 81 -6.73 5.96 -23.43
CA PHE A 81 -5.48 5.91 -24.22
C PHE A 81 -4.77 4.56 -24.14
N GLY A 82 -5.30 3.64 -23.32
CA GLY A 82 -4.72 2.34 -23.06
C GLY A 82 -3.84 2.32 -21.79
N ARG A 83 -3.65 1.13 -21.22
CA ARG A 83 -2.93 0.94 -19.94
C ARG A 83 -1.45 1.28 -20.06
N ARG A 84 -0.81 0.81 -21.14
CA ARG A 84 0.65 0.95 -21.33
C ARG A 84 1.13 2.40 -21.41
N PRO A 85 0.54 3.32 -22.22
CA PRO A 85 1.01 4.71 -22.27
C PRO A 85 0.88 5.43 -20.94
N VAL A 86 -0.22 5.23 -20.22
CA VAL A 86 -0.44 5.88 -18.92
C VAL A 86 0.51 5.32 -17.86
N LEU A 87 0.79 4.01 -17.88
CA LEU A 87 1.79 3.41 -17.00
C LEU A 87 3.18 4.02 -17.24
N LEU A 88 3.60 4.18 -18.50
CA LEU A 88 4.87 4.79 -18.85
C LEU A 88 4.97 6.25 -18.39
N ILE A 89 3.90 7.04 -18.53
CA ILE A 89 3.85 8.43 -18.05
C ILE A 89 3.95 8.46 -16.52
N SER A 90 3.22 7.59 -15.82
CA SER A 90 3.26 7.49 -14.36
C SER A 90 4.68 7.14 -13.87
N GLN A 91 5.29 6.11 -14.45
CA GLN A 91 6.65 5.68 -14.12
C GLN A 91 7.70 6.75 -14.43
N ALA A 92 7.55 7.47 -15.55
CA ALA A 92 8.45 8.58 -15.91
C ALA A 92 8.37 9.73 -14.88
N GLY A 93 7.17 10.03 -14.37
CA GLY A 93 6.99 11.00 -13.30
C GLY A 93 7.59 10.55 -11.97
N THR A 94 7.42 9.29 -11.60
CA THR A 94 8.08 8.69 -10.42
C THR A 94 9.60 8.74 -10.56
N LEU A 95 10.15 8.38 -11.72
CA LEU A 95 11.59 8.49 -12.00
C LEU A 95 12.09 9.93 -11.86
N ALA A 96 11.38 10.89 -12.44
CA ALA A 96 11.72 12.31 -12.33
C ALA A 96 11.70 12.78 -10.87
N GLY A 97 10.71 12.35 -10.07
CA GLY A 97 10.63 12.61 -8.64
C GLY A 97 11.83 12.06 -7.87
N PHE A 98 12.25 10.81 -8.12
CA PHE A 98 13.40 10.20 -7.45
C PHE A 98 14.72 10.87 -7.84
N ILE A 99 14.93 11.17 -9.13
CA ILE A 99 16.10 11.91 -9.60
C ILE A 99 16.14 13.31 -8.98
N MET A 100 15.01 14.02 -8.96
CA MET A 100 14.93 15.34 -8.32
C MET A 100 15.27 15.28 -6.83
N MET A 101 14.78 14.26 -6.11
CA MET A 101 15.16 14.05 -4.71
C MET A 101 16.65 13.76 -4.56
N ALA A 102 17.26 12.96 -5.45
CA ALA A 102 18.68 12.62 -5.38
C ALA A 102 19.59 13.87 -5.54
N PHE A 103 19.14 14.87 -6.30
CA PHE A 103 19.82 16.15 -6.47
C PHE A 103 19.33 17.25 -5.50
N ALA A 104 18.36 16.96 -4.63
CA ALA A 104 17.79 17.99 -3.78
C ALA A 104 18.83 18.52 -2.78
N ASN A 105 19.01 19.84 -2.77
CA ASN A 105 19.84 20.58 -1.83
C ASN A 105 19.01 21.52 -0.95
N THR A 106 17.71 21.60 -1.20
CA THR A 106 16.74 22.39 -0.45
C THR A 106 15.48 21.58 -0.17
N LEU A 107 14.84 21.86 0.94
CA LEU A 107 13.63 21.15 1.36
C LEU A 107 12.48 21.31 0.33
N TRP A 108 12.37 22.48 -0.29
CA TRP A 108 11.32 22.73 -1.27
C TRP A 108 11.44 21.84 -2.52
N MET A 109 12.65 21.46 -2.93
CA MET A 109 12.88 20.52 -4.02
C MET A 109 12.32 19.12 -3.66
N VAL A 110 12.46 18.71 -2.40
CA VAL A 110 11.89 17.43 -1.93
C VAL A 110 10.37 17.50 -1.95
N PHE A 111 9.75 18.63 -1.54
CA PHE A 111 8.31 18.84 -1.66
C PHE A 111 7.83 18.76 -3.10
N LEU A 112 8.51 19.42 -4.02
CA LEU A 112 8.17 19.40 -5.44
C LEU A 112 8.31 17.97 -6.03
N ALA A 113 9.39 17.28 -5.69
CA ALA A 113 9.61 15.90 -6.12
C ALA A 113 8.48 14.97 -5.64
N ARG A 114 8.05 15.12 -4.36
CA ARG A 114 6.93 14.36 -3.81
C ARG A 114 5.58 14.72 -4.45
N ALA A 115 5.38 16.00 -4.80
CA ALA A 115 4.19 16.43 -5.51
C ALA A 115 4.12 15.87 -6.94
N ILE A 116 5.24 15.87 -7.67
CA ILE A 116 5.35 15.29 -9.03
C ILE A 116 5.09 13.78 -8.97
N ASP A 117 5.78 13.07 -8.08
CA ASP A 117 5.62 11.63 -7.89
C ASP A 117 4.16 11.28 -7.52
N GLY A 118 3.54 12.04 -6.60
CA GLY A 118 2.13 11.87 -6.25
C GLY A 118 1.16 12.20 -7.40
N ALA A 119 1.42 13.25 -8.16
CA ALA A 119 0.59 13.64 -9.31
C ALA A 119 0.65 12.61 -10.46
N THR A 120 1.70 11.82 -10.51
CA THR A 120 1.87 10.75 -11.49
C THR A 120 1.68 9.35 -10.90
N ALA A 121 1.25 9.21 -9.66
CA ALA A 121 1.10 7.95 -8.94
C ALA A 121 -0.09 7.10 -9.43
N GLY A 122 -0.08 6.73 -10.71
CA GLY A 122 -1.08 5.87 -11.36
C GLY A 122 -0.65 4.41 -11.55
N ASN A 123 0.57 4.06 -11.20
CA ASN A 123 1.15 2.75 -11.49
C ASN A 123 0.31 1.60 -10.94
N LEU A 124 -0.03 1.63 -9.66
CA LEU A 124 -0.76 0.55 -9.00
C LEU A 124 -2.20 0.44 -9.52
N THR A 125 -2.90 1.56 -9.69
CA THR A 125 -4.28 1.57 -10.19
C THR A 125 -4.35 1.09 -11.64
N THR A 126 -3.42 1.52 -12.49
CA THR A 126 -3.32 1.09 -13.89
C THR A 126 -2.93 -0.39 -13.98
N ALA A 127 -2.01 -0.87 -13.12
CA ALA A 127 -1.65 -2.29 -13.05
C ALA A 127 -2.83 -3.16 -12.61
N GLN A 128 -3.63 -2.72 -11.63
CA GLN A 128 -4.85 -3.40 -11.20
C GLN A 128 -5.89 -3.46 -12.33
N ALA A 129 -6.06 -2.36 -13.06
CA ALA A 129 -6.95 -2.32 -14.21
C ALA A 129 -6.49 -3.28 -15.31
N TYR A 130 -5.18 -3.29 -15.64
CA TYR A 130 -4.61 -4.24 -16.60
C TYR A 130 -4.85 -5.71 -16.19
N ILE A 131 -4.61 -6.05 -14.93
CA ILE A 131 -4.89 -7.40 -14.41
C ILE A 131 -6.37 -7.75 -14.61
N SER A 132 -7.29 -6.82 -14.31
CA SER A 132 -8.72 -7.03 -14.53
C SER A 132 -9.08 -7.27 -16.00
N ASP A 133 -8.36 -6.60 -16.92
CA ASP A 133 -8.63 -6.67 -18.37
C ASP A 133 -8.14 -7.99 -18.97
N VAL A 134 -7.04 -8.58 -18.43
CA VAL A 134 -6.44 -9.80 -18.96
C VAL A 134 -6.86 -11.09 -18.24
N THR A 135 -7.62 -10.99 -17.14
CA THR A 135 -8.04 -12.15 -16.34
C THR A 135 -9.54 -12.35 -16.34
N LYS A 136 -9.94 -13.64 -16.39
CA LYS A 136 -11.35 -14.00 -16.26
C LYS A 136 -11.89 -13.66 -14.86
N PRO A 137 -13.19 -13.35 -14.73
CA PRO A 137 -13.78 -12.98 -13.44
C PRO A 137 -13.50 -13.97 -12.31
N GLU A 138 -13.47 -15.28 -12.63
CA GLU A 138 -13.25 -16.36 -11.67
C GLU A 138 -11.81 -16.41 -11.15
N GLU A 139 -10.84 -15.94 -11.94
CA GLU A 139 -9.40 -15.95 -11.64
C GLU A 139 -8.90 -14.62 -11.08
N ARG A 140 -9.70 -13.56 -11.11
CA ARG A 140 -9.31 -12.20 -10.68
C ARG A 140 -8.75 -12.16 -9.26
N ALA A 141 -9.39 -12.83 -8.32
CA ALA A 141 -8.95 -12.85 -6.92
C ALA A 141 -7.52 -13.42 -6.79
N ARG A 142 -7.21 -14.49 -7.54
CA ARG A 142 -5.88 -15.11 -7.57
C ARG A 142 -4.87 -14.17 -8.25
N SER A 143 -5.26 -13.50 -9.32
CA SER A 143 -4.40 -12.58 -10.05
C SER A 143 -4.08 -11.33 -9.24
N PHE A 144 -5.03 -10.79 -8.48
CA PHE A 144 -4.77 -9.69 -7.54
C PHE A 144 -3.87 -10.09 -6.35
N ALA A 145 -3.83 -11.37 -5.98
CA ALA A 145 -2.90 -11.85 -4.95
C ALA A 145 -1.43 -11.62 -5.34
N ILE A 146 -1.12 -11.55 -6.63
CA ILE A 146 0.20 -11.21 -7.18
C ILE A 146 0.69 -9.84 -6.65
N ILE A 147 -0.20 -8.86 -6.58
CA ILE A 147 0.12 -7.53 -6.02
C ILE A 147 0.47 -7.65 -4.53
N GLY A 148 -0.27 -8.48 -3.79
CA GLY A 148 0.04 -8.75 -2.39
C GLY A 148 1.44 -9.35 -2.18
N VAL A 149 1.83 -10.29 -3.04
CA VAL A 149 3.19 -10.89 -3.04
C VAL A 149 4.25 -9.82 -3.35
N ALA A 150 3.99 -8.95 -4.33
CA ALA A 150 4.88 -7.84 -4.68
C ALA A 150 5.08 -6.87 -3.50
N PHE A 151 4.00 -6.53 -2.79
CA PHE A 151 4.08 -5.72 -1.57
C PHE A 151 4.88 -6.42 -0.47
N GLY A 152 4.63 -7.70 -0.20
CA GLY A 152 5.38 -8.47 0.79
C GLY A 152 6.89 -8.48 0.49
N PHE A 153 7.25 -8.76 -0.76
CA PHE A 153 8.64 -8.75 -1.22
C PHE A 153 9.27 -7.36 -1.15
N GLY A 154 8.54 -6.31 -1.58
CA GLY A 154 9.01 -4.94 -1.53
C GLY A 154 9.26 -4.45 -0.10
N PHE A 155 8.36 -4.74 0.84
CA PHE A 155 8.55 -4.36 2.25
C PHE A 155 9.65 -5.15 2.97
N LEU A 156 10.01 -6.33 2.48
CA LEU A 156 11.18 -7.06 2.97
C LEU A 156 12.48 -6.49 2.41
N VAL A 157 12.55 -6.38 1.08
CA VAL A 157 13.82 -6.13 0.37
C VAL A 157 14.11 -4.63 0.27
N GLY A 158 13.09 -3.79 0.01
CA GLY A 158 13.29 -2.35 -0.19
C GLY A 158 13.91 -1.63 0.99
N PRO A 159 13.36 -1.72 2.22
CA PRO A 159 13.96 -1.10 3.39
C PRO A 159 15.35 -1.67 3.72
N GLY A 160 15.58 -2.97 3.45
CA GLY A 160 16.91 -3.58 3.61
C GLY A 160 17.95 -2.98 2.67
N ILE A 161 17.60 -2.80 1.39
CA ILE A 161 18.44 -2.10 0.40
C ILE A 161 18.67 -0.65 0.84
N SER A 162 17.61 0.05 1.28
CA SER A 162 17.71 1.42 1.77
C SER A 162 18.68 1.54 2.94
N GLY A 163 18.53 0.66 3.94
CA GLY A 163 19.41 0.63 5.11
C GLY A 163 20.87 0.37 4.73
N TYR A 164 21.11 -0.60 3.84
CA TYR A 164 22.47 -0.89 3.37
C TYR A 164 23.10 0.28 2.61
N LEU A 165 22.36 0.85 1.64
CA LEU A 165 22.85 1.95 0.81
C LEU A 165 23.00 3.26 1.58
N SER A 166 22.21 3.50 2.62
CA SER A 166 22.33 4.67 3.50
C SER A 166 23.66 4.73 4.24
N HIS A 167 24.39 3.59 4.33
CA HIS A 167 25.73 3.56 4.87
C HIS A 167 26.73 4.37 4.02
N PHE A 168 26.53 4.40 2.70
CA PHE A 168 27.41 5.14 1.79
C PHE A 168 27.03 6.62 1.69
N SER A 169 25.75 6.89 1.48
CA SER A 169 25.20 8.26 1.46
C SER A 169 23.68 8.23 1.51
N TYR A 170 23.04 9.35 1.91
CA TYR A 170 21.59 9.49 1.84
C TYR A 170 21.05 9.53 0.41
N GLN A 171 21.90 9.87 -0.58
CA GLN A 171 21.52 9.87 -1.99
C GLN A 171 21.55 8.47 -2.63
N ALA A 172 22.37 7.55 -2.11
CA ALA A 172 22.53 6.21 -2.70
C ALA A 172 21.21 5.41 -2.79
N PRO A 173 20.33 5.38 -1.75
CA PRO A 173 19.02 4.77 -1.89
C PRO A 173 18.12 5.45 -2.94
N LEU A 174 18.20 6.77 -3.12
CA LEU A 174 17.44 7.52 -4.12
C LEU A 174 17.88 7.17 -5.54
N TRP A 175 19.18 7.00 -5.77
CA TRP A 175 19.71 6.50 -7.03
C TRP A 175 19.29 5.05 -7.31
N ALA A 176 19.25 4.20 -6.28
CA ALA A 176 18.73 2.84 -6.42
C ALA A 176 17.24 2.84 -6.78
N ALA A 177 16.43 3.67 -6.12
CA ALA A 177 15.02 3.84 -6.45
C ALA A 177 14.82 4.37 -7.88
N SER A 178 15.67 5.31 -8.32
CA SER A 178 15.68 5.80 -9.71
C SER A 178 16.01 4.69 -10.71
N ALA A 179 17.00 3.86 -10.41
CA ALA A 179 17.37 2.71 -11.24
C ALA A 179 16.22 1.67 -11.30
N MET A 180 15.54 1.42 -10.18
CA MET A 180 14.34 0.56 -10.14
C MET A 180 13.23 1.15 -11.02
N SER A 181 12.93 2.44 -10.89
CA SER A 181 11.91 3.10 -11.71
C SER A 181 12.24 3.05 -13.20
N LEU A 182 13.52 3.28 -13.57
CA LEU A 182 13.98 3.12 -14.95
C LEU A 182 13.81 1.67 -15.45
N THR A 183 14.12 0.70 -14.61
CA THR A 183 13.94 -0.73 -14.93
C THR A 183 12.46 -1.05 -15.16
N SER A 184 11.57 -0.49 -14.35
CA SER A 184 10.12 -0.62 -14.51
C SER A 184 9.64 -0.03 -15.84
N ILE A 185 10.15 1.15 -16.25
CA ILE A 185 9.88 1.75 -17.56
C ILE A 185 10.31 0.82 -18.69
N VAL A 186 11.53 0.28 -18.59
CA VAL A 186 12.09 -0.65 -19.59
C VAL A 186 11.20 -1.90 -19.69
N PHE A 187 10.83 -2.49 -18.56
CA PHE A 187 9.92 -3.66 -18.55
C PHE A 187 8.55 -3.32 -19.15
N THR A 188 7.97 -2.18 -18.79
CA THR A 188 6.70 -1.72 -19.38
C THR A 188 6.83 -1.54 -20.89
N PHE A 189 7.93 -0.94 -21.35
CA PHE A 189 8.14 -0.66 -22.77
C PHE A 189 8.33 -1.93 -23.60
N PHE A 190 9.08 -2.93 -23.09
CA PHE A 190 9.40 -4.12 -23.87
C PHE A 190 8.45 -5.29 -23.61
N LEU A 191 7.96 -5.45 -22.40
CA LEU A 191 7.18 -6.64 -22.01
C LEU A 191 5.68 -6.43 -22.11
N LEU A 192 5.17 -5.19 -21.98
CA LEU A 192 3.74 -4.93 -22.04
C LEU A 192 3.29 -4.73 -23.49
N PRO A 193 2.25 -5.49 -23.96
CA PRO A 193 1.78 -5.40 -25.34
C PRO A 193 1.30 -3.99 -25.71
N ARG A 194 1.55 -3.58 -26.96
CA ARG A 194 1.06 -2.28 -27.49
C ARG A 194 -0.45 -2.29 -27.75
N LYS A 195 -1.00 -3.43 -28.15
CA LYS A 195 -2.43 -3.64 -28.32
C LYS A 195 -2.88 -4.47 -27.12
N GLU A 196 -3.74 -3.90 -26.30
CA GLU A 196 -4.41 -4.67 -25.26
C GLU A 196 -5.26 -5.76 -25.97
N PRO A 197 -5.26 -7.01 -25.45
CA PRO A 197 -6.22 -7.98 -25.90
C PRO A 197 -7.59 -7.36 -25.61
N VAL A 198 -8.32 -7.03 -26.67
CA VAL A 198 -9.72 -6.63 -26.59
C VAL A 198 -10.47 -7.87 -26.11
N HIS A 199 -10.52 -8.08 -24.82
CA HIS A 199 -11.67 -8.80 -24.28
C HIS A 199 -12.83 -7.84 -24.53
N GLN A 200 -13.63 -8.22 -25.53
CA GLN A 200 -14.92 -7.61 -25.79
C GLN A 200 -15.52 -7.27 -24.42
N HIS A 201 -15.58 -5.99 -24.10
CA HIS A 201 -16.57 -5.56 -23.17
C HIS A 201 -17.86 -6.16 -23.73
N VAL A 202 -18.33 -7.22 -23.08
CA VAL A 202 -19.73 -7.54 -23.22
C VAL A 202 -20.40 -6.25 -22.84
N SER A 203 -20.80 -5.55 -23.86
CA SER A 203 -21.69 -4.41 -23.80
C SER A 203 -23.01 -4.96 -23.28
N ASP A 204 -23.08 -5.26 -21.98
CA ASP A 204 -24.32 -5.15 -21.25
C ASP A 204 -24.65 -3.65 -21.26
N ASP A 205 -25.12 -3.20 -22.40
CA ASP A 205 -25.74 -1.91 -22.67
C ASP A 205 -27.11 -1.81 -21.95
N GLN A 206 -27.10 -2.16 -20.67
CA GLN A 206 -28.10 -1.68 -19.73
C GLN A 206 -27.35 -1.00 -18.59
N PRO A 207 -27.38 0.34 -18.54
CA PRO A 207 -27.02 1.05 -17.33
C PRO A 207 -28.02 0.61 -16.27
N GLY A 208 -27.61 -0.33 -15.40
CA GLY A 208 -28.34 -0.57 -14.17
C GLY A 208 -28.52 0.77 -13.44
N PRO A 209 -29.59 0.98 -12.66
CA PRO A 209 -29.84 2.21 -11.95
C PRO A 209 -28.68 2.43 -10.92
N GLY A 210 -27.61 3.11 -11.36
CA GLY A 210 -26.39 3.35 -10.56
C GLY A 210 -25.07 3.38 -11.33
N GLY A 211 -25.06 3.10 -12.63
CA GLY A 211 -23.84 3.05 -13.47
C GLY A 211 -23.19 4.40 -13.82
N LYS A 212 -23.31 5.41 -12.94
CA LYS A 212 -22.47 6.61 -13.03
C LYS A 212 -21.10 6.24 -12.48
N ARG A 213 -20.07 6.26 -13.36
CA ARG A 213 -18.66 6.19 -12.99
C ARG A 213 -18.44 7.13 -11.80
N LEU A 214 -17.96 6.58 -10.67
CA LEU A 214 -17.70 7.37 -9.48
C LEU A 214 -16.61 8.40 -9.81
N SER A 215 -17.02 9.65 -10.05
CA SER A 215 -16.09 10.76 -10.17
C SER A 215 -15.56 11.12 -8.77
N LEU A 216 -14.36 11.66 -8.71
CA LEU A 216 -13.74 12.20 -7.48
C LEU A 216 -14.68 13.07 -6.64
N ILE A 217 -15.70 13.64 -7.25
CA ILE A 217 -16.60 14.66 -6.71
C ILE A 217 -17.87 14.05 -6.10
N SER A 218 -18.09 12.73 -6.23
CA SER A 218 -19.32 12.09 -5.72
C SER A 218 -19.21 11.57 -4.28
N TRP A 219 -18.64 12.36 -3.38
CA TRP A 219 -18.62 12.06 -1.93
C TRP A 219 -20.01 11.71 -1.38
N GLY A 220 -21.06 12.27 -1.96
CA GLY A 220 -22.44 11.93 -1.61
C GLY A 220 -22.83 10.47 -1.90
N GLN A 221 -22.26 9.86 -2.94
CA GLN A 221 -22.48 8.44 -3.25
C GLN A 221 -21.71 7.54 -2.28
N TYR A 222 -20.51 7.92 -1.86
CA TYR A 222 -19.77 7.22 -0.81
C TYR A 222 -20.51 7.26 0.52
N GLY A 223 -21.18 8.38 0.85
CA GLY A 223 -22.00 8.52 2.06
C GLY A 223 -23.16 7.51 2.15
N GLN A 224 -23.65 6.98 1.03
CA GLN A 224 -24.71 5.96 1.03
C GLN A 224 -24.23 4.64 1.65
N TYR A 225 -22.97 4.24 1.44
CA TYR A 225 -22.40 3.02 2.01
C TYR A 225 -22.25 3.10 3.53
N PHE A 226 -22.01 4.30 4.07
CA PHE A 226 -22.01 4.53 5.52
C PHE A 226 -23.40 4.48 6.17
N ARG A 227 -24.48 4.48 5.38
CA ARG A 227 -25.84 4.31 5.86
C ARG A 227 -26.25 2.83 5.97
N ILE A 228 -25.50 1.93 5.32
CA ILE A 228 -25.75 0.48 5.40
C ILE A 228 -25.01 -0.05 6.64
N PRO A 229 -25.71 -0.46 7.73
CA PRO A 229 -25.08 -0.71 9.03
C PRO A 229 -23.94 -1.73 8.99
N GLN A 230 -24.09 -2.79 8.20
CA GLN A 230 -23.10 -3.87 8.08
C GLN A 230 -21.82 -3.40 7.38
N ILE A 231 -21.96 -2.66 6.28
CA ILE A 231 -20.82 -2.13 5.50
C ILE A 231 -20.20 -0.96 6.27
N SER A 232 -20.98 -0.08 6.86
CA SER A 232 -20.53 1.08 7.64
C SER A 232 -19.55 0.70 8.73
N ARG A 233 -19.83 -0.37 9.50
CA ARG A 233 -18.92 -0.84 10.56
C ARG A 233 -17.55 -1.22 10.00
N LEU A 234 -17.54 -2.02 8.96
CA LEU A 234 -16.29 -2.46 8.32
C LEU A 234 -15.51 -1.29 7.70
N LEU A 235 -16.21 -0.27 7.16
CA LEU A 235 -15.58 0.95 6.66
C LEU A 235 -14.97 1.78 7.79
N TRP A 236 -15.63 1.90 8.94
CA TRP A 236 -15.04 2.56 10.11
C TRP A 236 -13.85 1.78 10.66
N GLN A 237 -13.94 0.45 10.75
CA GLN A 237 -12.80 -0.40 11.12
C GLN A 237 -11.63 -0.21 10.15
N TRP A 238 -11.90 -0.17 8.83
CA TRP A 238 -10.88 0.10 7.81
C TRP A 238 -10.26 1.50 7.97
N SER A 239 -11.07 2.50 8.26
CA SER A 239 -10.59 3.88 8.46
C SER A 239 -9.65 3.97 9.67
N PHE A 240 -10.03 3.40 10.80
CA PHE A 240 -9.20 3.39 12.01
C PHE A 240 -7.95 2.53 11.85
N PHE A 241 -8.06 1.39 11.18
CA PHE A 241 -6.89 0.60 10.78
C PHE A 241 -5.91 1.43 9.94
N SER A 242 -6.42 2.11 8.91
CA SER A 242 -5.60 2.90 8.00
C SER A 242 -4.95 4.10 8.70
N LEU A 243 -5.67 4.78 9.59
CA LEU A 243 -5.16 5.87 10.41
C LEU A 243 -4.05 5.38 11.37
N SER A 244 -4.29 4.28 12.08
CA SER A 244 -3.33 3.67 12.99
C SER A 244 -2.06 3.24 12.26
N PHE A 245 -2.21 2.51 11.16
CA PHE A 245 -1.09 2.04 10.34
C PHE A 245 -0.31 3.19 9.70
N SER A 246 -1.02 4.21 9.17
CA SER A 246 -0.37 5.39 8.58
C SER A 246 0.38 6.22 9.63
N THR A 247 -0.15 6.35 10.85
CA THR A 247 0.53 6.96 11.99
C THR A 247 1.83 6.22 12.32
N PHE A 248 1.77 4.89 12.37
CA PHE A 248 2.94 4.05 12.64
C PHE A 248 4.00 4.19 11.55
N ILE A 249 3.63 3.94 10.27
CA ILE A 249 4.60 3.87 9.19
C ILE A 249 5.30 5.22 8.92
N SER A 250 4.57 6.33 9.10
CA SER A 250 5.12 7.68 8.86
C SER A 250 5.92 8.24 10.02
N GLY A 251 5.59 7.87 11.26
CA GLY A 251 6.26 8.40 12.45
C GLY A 251 7.37 7.52 12.99
N PHE A 252 7.40 6.23 12.62
CA PHE A 252 8.32 5.26 13.22
C PHE A 252 9.79 5.64 13.11
N ALA A 253 10.24 6.12 11.96
CA ALA A 253 11.64 6.51 11.76
C ALA A 253 12.06 7.66 12.70
N LEU A 254 11.23 8.70 12.79
CA LEU A 254 11.43 9.84 13.69
C LEU A 254 11.35 9.45 15.17
N PHE A 255 10.45 8.53 15.50
CA PHE A 255 10.34 7.98 16.85
C PHE A 255 11.59 7.18 17.23
N ALA A 256 12.05 6.30 16.32
CA ALA A 256 13.21 5.44 16.57
C ALA A 256 14.49 6.25 16.76
N GLU A 257 14.70 7.28 15.95
CA GLU A 257 15.84 8.19 16.05
C GLU A 257 15.93 8.87 17.42
N ARG A 258 14.79 9.35 17.93
CA ARG A 258 14.74 10.11 19.19
C ARG A 258 14.72 9.22 20.43
N ARG A 259 14.34 7.96 20.28
CA ARG A 259 14.11 7.04 21.41
C ARG A 259 15.29 6.11 21.66
N TYR A 260 15.97 5.66 20.57
CA TYR A 260 16.96 4.60 20.70
C TYR A 260 18.35 5.05 20.28
N GLN A 261 19.34 4.44 20.93
CA GLN A 261 20.73 4.53 20.56
C GLN A 261 21.25 3.15 20.14
N TRP A 262 22.12 3.14 19.15
CA TRP A 262 22.82 1.96 18.66
C TRP A 262 24.30 2.24 18.58
N HIS A 263 25.13 1.45 19.30
CA HIS A 263 26.58 1.66 19.39
C HIS A 263 27.00 3.10 19.72
N GLY A 264 26.25 3.78 20.59
CA GLY A 264 26.58 5.12 21.04
C GLY A 264 26.12 6.28 20.14
N HIS A 265 25.38 5.99 19.07
CA HIS A 265 24.75 7.01 18.22
C HIS A 265 23.24 6.81 18.12
N ALA A 266 22.51 7.87 17.79
CA ALA A 266 21.07 7.77 17.54
C ALA A 266 20.80 6.83 16.36
N VAL A 267 19.69 6.09 16.44
CA VAL A 267 19.24 5.21 15.34
C VAL A 267 18.97 6.04 14.09
N GLY A 268 19.59 5.68 12.98
CA GLY A 268 19.49 6.38 11.69
C GLY A 268 18.73 5.61 10.62
N ALA A 269 18.80 6.10 9.40
CA ALA A 269 18.15 5.48 8.24
C ALA A 269 18.58 4.03 8.01
N ARG A 270 19.84 3.71 8.32
CA ARG A 270 20.40 2.36 8.21
C ARG A 270 19.70 1.37 9.14
N GLU A 271 19.63 1.69 10.41
CA GLU A 271 19.06 0.82 11.44
C GLU A 271 17.54 0.70 11.25
N VAL A 272 16.86 1.80 10.95
CA VAL A 272 15.41 1.79 10.61
C VAL A 272 15.13 0.94 9.39
N GLY A 273 15.98 1.01 8.37
CA GLY A 273 15.88 0.15 7.19
C GLY A 273 15.95 -1.34 7.55
N TYR A 274 16.89 -1.74 8.40
CA TYR A 274 17.01 -3.13 8.88
C TYR A 274 15.86 -3.56 9.77
N ILE A 275 15.35 -2.68 10.63
CA ILE A 275 14.17 -2.96 11.48
C ILE A 275 12.93 -3.19 10.59
N PHE A 276 12.71 -2.37 9.56
CA PHE A 276 11.60 -2.58 8.63
C PHE A 276 11.78 -3.85 7.78
N ALA A 277 13.01 -4.17 7.33
CA ALA A 277 13.29 -5.42 6.63
C ALA A 277 13.00 -6.65 7.50
N PHE A 278 13.41 -6.61 8.77
CA PHE A 278 13.10 -7.66 9.74
C PHE A 278 11.58 -7.83 9.93
N ASN A 279 10.85 -6.71 10.09
CA ASN A 279 9.39 -6.75 10.20
C ASN A 279 8.72 -7.29 8.92
N GLY A 280 9.24 -6.90 7.75
CA GLY A 280 8.81 -7.44 6.45
C GLY A 280 9.03 -8.94 6.31
N PHE A 281 10.15 -9.47 6.83
CA PHE A 281 10.45 -10.89 6.87
C PHE A 281 9.41 -11.67 7.69
N ILE A 282 9.08 -11.18 8.88
CA ILE A 282 8.01 -11.75 9.71
C ILE A 282 6.68 -11.72 8.96
N GLY A 283 6.37 -10.59 8.31
CA GLY A 283 5.16 -10.42 7.51
C GLY A 283 5.02 -11.47 6.40
N ILE A 284 6.11 -11.78 5.68
CA ILE A 284 6.12 -12.79 4.62
C ILE A 284 5.86 -14.19 5.20
N ILE A 285 6.52 -14.57 6.30
CA ILE A 285 6.30 -15.86 6.96
C ILE A 285 4.84 -16.00 7.37
N MET A 286 4.29 -14.96 7.97
CA MET A 286 2.90 -14.96 8.42
C MET A 286 1.92 -15.05 7.25
N GLN A 287 2.07 -14.21 6.24
CA GLN A 287 1.16 -14.18 5.08
C GLN A 287 1.33 -15.39 4.17
N GLY A 288 2.55 -15.93 4.02
CA GLY A 288 2.84 -17.06 3.14
C GLY A 288 2.31 -18.40 3.64
N GLY A 289 2.04 -18.57 4.94
CA GLY A 289 1.66 -19.88 5.47
C GLY A 289 0.68 -19.88 6.64
N LEU A 290 0.79 -18.90 7.56
CA LEU A 290 0.04 -18.94 8.82
C LEU A 290 -1.32 -18.25 8.74
N VAL A 291 -1.43 -17.11 8.08
CA VAL A 291 -2.69 -16.35 8.01
C VAL A 291 -3.82 -17.19 7.45
N GLY A 292 -3.59 -17.97 6.39
CA GLY A 292 -4.61 -18.85 5.82
C GLY A 292 -5.09 -19.95 6.78
N ARG A 293 -4.18 -20.49 7.62
CA ARG A 293 -4.53 -21.46 8.67
C ARG A 293 -5.28 -20.80 9.81
N LEU A 294 -4.85 -19.60 10.23
CA LEU A 294 -5.51 -18.84 11.28
C LEU A 294 -6.93 -18.44 10.89
N VAL A 295 -7.15 -18.04 9.63
CA VAL A 295 -8.51 -17.78 9.10
C VAL A 295 -9.39 -19.03 9.17
N LYS A 296 -8.86 -20.22 8.84
CA LYS A 296 -9.61 -21.47 8.94
C LYS A 296 -9.95 -21.86 10.40
N TRP A 297 -9.05 -21.58 11.34
CA TRP A 297 -9.25 -21.99 12.74
C TRP A 297 -10.09 -20.98 13.54
N LEU A 298 -9.82 -19.70 13.39
CA LEU A 298 -10.42 -18.64 14.20
C LEU A 298 -11.63 -17.97 13.50
N GLY A 299 -11.67 -18.05 12.16
CA GLY A 299 -12.57 -17.24 11.36
C GLY A 299 -12.08 -15.80 11.19
N GLU A 300 -12.60 -15.10 10.16
CA GLU A 300 -12.15 -13.75 9.81
C GLU A 300 -12.47 -12.72 10.90
N ARG A 301 -13.68 -12.76 11.51
CA ARG A 301 -14.08 -11.80 12.55
C ARG A 301 -13.15 -11.86 13.77
N ARG A 302 -12.93 -13.05 14.34
CA ARG A 302 -12.02 -13.20 15.50
C ARG A 302 -10.61 -12.77 15.18
N LEU A 303 -10.14 -13.06 13.94
CA LEU A 303 -8.81 -12.64 13.50
C LEU A 303 -8.70 -11.12 13.43
N VAL A 304 -9.75 -10.42 13.01
CA VAL A 304 -9.82 -8.94 13.02
C VAL A 304 -9.79 -8.41 14.46
N THR A 305 -10.57 -8.97 15.37
CA THR A 305 -10.56 -8.57 16.80
C THR A 305 -9.18 -8.74 17.41
N ILE A 306 -8.57 -9.92 17.23
CA ILE A 306 -7.23 -10.22 17.74
C ILE A 306 -6.21 -9.27 17.14
N GLY A 307 -6.31 -8.98 15.83
CA GLY A 307 -5.43 -8.05 15.13
C GLY A 307 -5.52 -6.61 15.69
N PHE A 308 -6.74 -6.13 15.98
CA PHE A 308 -6.92 -4.81 16.59
C PHE A 308 -6.44 -4.76 18.04
N LEU A 309 -6.71 -5.78 18.85
CA LEU A 309 -6.16 -5.87 20.20
C LEU A 309 -4.63 -5.92 20.19
N GLY A 310 -4.06 -6.73 19.29
CA GLY A 310 -2.61 -6.79 19.12
C GLY A 310 -2.00 -5.45 18.69
N SER A 311 -2.68 -4.71 17.81
CA SER A 311 -2.23 -3.38 17.39
C SER A 311 -2.37 -2.35 18.51
N LEU A 312 -3.48 -2.37 19.27
CA LEU A 312 -3.71 -1.52 20.44
C LEU A 312 -2.58 -1.69 21.46
N PHE A 313 -2.37 -2.91 21.94
CA PHE A 313 -1.37 -3.19 22.97
C PHE A 313 0.06 -3.12 22.43
N GLY A 314 0.29 -3.57 21.19
CA GLY A 314 1.61 -3.56 20.56
C GLY A 314 2.13 -2.14 20.32
N TYR A 315 1.33 -1.25 19.73
CA TYR A 315 1.75 0.14 19.56
C TYR A 315 1.87 0.87 20.88
N ALA A 316 0.94 0.67 21.82
CA ALA A 316 1.06 1.26 23.15
C ALA A 316 2.34 0.77 23.87
N ALA A 317 2.61 -0.53 23.86
CA ALA A 317 3.81 -1.12 24.47
C ALA A 317 5.10 -0.57 23.87
N MET A 318 5.13 -0.28 22.57
CA MET A 318 6.29 0.33 21.90
C MET A 318 6.66 1.68 22.54
N GLY A 319 5.68 2.46 23.02
CA GLY A 319 5.92 3.72 23.72
C GLY A 319 6.68 3.57 25.04
N PHE A 320 6.76 2.37 25.60
CA PHE A 320 7.46 2.06 26.86
C PHE A 320 8.75 1.25 26.64
N THR A 321 9.17 1.06 25.41
CA THR A 321 10.46 0.43 25.09
C THR A 321 11.59 1.46 25.10
N TYR A 322 12.74 1.09 25.61
CA TYR A 322 13.93 1.95 25.74
C TYR A 322 15.17 1.34 25.08
N THR A 323 15.11 0.07 24.71
CA THR A 323 16.19 -0.63 24.02
C THR A 323 15.70 -1.21 22.70
N ILE A 324 16.61 -1.35 21.72
CA ILE A 324 16.28 -1.93 20.42
C ILE A 324 15.77 -3.37 20.54
N TRP A 325 16.29 -4.13 21.49
CA TRP A 325 15.85 -5.51 21.72
C TRP A 325 14.39 -5.57 22.19
N GLN A 326 14.00 -4.68 23.13
CA GLN A 326 12.59 -4.57 23.55
C GLN A 326 11.71 -4.17 22.37
N LEU A 327 12.15 -3.20 21.56
CA LEU A 327 11.44 -2.78 20.36
C LEU A 327 11.24 -3.95 19.40
N LEU A 328 12.29 -4.73 19.09
CA LEU A 328 12.20 -5.87 18.17
C LEU A 328 11.23 -6.94 18.69
N VAL A 329 11.22 -7.23 19.99
CA VAL A 329 10.26 -8.16 20.59
C VAL A 329 8.83 -7.65 20.43
N VAL A 330 8.57 -6.39 20.78
CA VAL A 330 7.23 -5.80 20.66
C VAL A 330 6.79 -5.74 19.20
N MET A 331 7.65 -5.33 18.27
CA MET A 331 7.34 -5.31 16.85
C MET A 331 7.06 -6.70 16.28
N THR A 332 7.84 -7.70 16.70
CA THR A 332 7.61 -9.10 16.29
C THR A 332 6.23 -9.58 16.72
N LEU A 333 5.88 -9.39 17.98
CA LEU A 333 4.57 -9.80 18.50
C LEU A 333 3.44 -9.05 17.80
N THR A 334 3.60 -7.74 17.60
CA THR A 334 2.61 -6.91 16.89
C THR A 334 2.46 -7.34 15.43
N ALA A 335 3.55 -7.67 14.74
CA ALA A 335 3.53 -8.14 13.36
C ALA A 335 2.85 -9.50 13.24
N ILE A 336 3.11 -10.44 14.16
CA ILE A 336 2.48 -11.77 14.17
C ILE A 336 0.96 -11.64 14.37
N VAL A 337 0.55 -10.88 15.39
CA VAL A 337 -0.87 -10.74 15.74
C VAL A 337 -1.62 -9.90 14.70
N GLY A 338 -0.98 -8.86 14.16
CA GLY A 338 -1.57 -7.95 13.17
C GLY A 338 -1.55 -8.47 11.72
N ALA A 339 -0.78 -9.52 11.41
CA ALA A 339 -0.57 -9.98 10.02
C ALA A 339 -1.86 -10.32 9.26
N GLY A 340 -2.85 -10.85 9.97
CA GLY A 340 -4.15 -11.23 9.41
C GLY A 340 -5.17 -10.10 9.29
N LEU A 341 -4.92 -8.96 9.91
CA LEU A 341 -5.91 -7.89 10.05
C LEU A 341 -6.36 -7.33 8.69
N ARG A 342 -5.43 -6.88 7.87
CA ARG A 342 -5.73 -6.30 6.56
C ARG A 342 -6.43 -7.28 5.61
N PRO A 343 -5.93 -8.51 5.37
CA PRO A 343 -6.60 -9.46 4.49
C PRO A 343 -7.97 -9.90 5.01
N ALA A 344 -8.13 -10.09 6.33
CA ALA A 344 -9.41 -10.45 6.91
C ALA A 344 -10.45 -9.32 6.77
N LEU A 345 -10.08 -8.07 7.04
CA LEU A 345 -10.95 -6.91 6.81
C LEU A 345 -11.36 -6.78 5.33
N THR A 346 -10.39 -6.91 4.41
CA THR A 346 -10.68 -6.87 2.97
C THR A 346 -11.68 -7.95 2.58
N SER A 347 -11.49 -9.17 3.07
CA SER A 347 -12.40 -10.29 2.81
C SER A 347 -13.80 -10.04 3.37
N LEU A 348 -13.91 -9.57 4.61
CA LEU A 348 -15.20 -9.25 5.22
C LEU A 348 -15.94 -8.14 4.46
N ILE A 349 -15.24 -7.09 4.05
CA ILE A 349 -15.81 -5.97 3.27
C ILE A 349 -16.33 -6.47 1.91
N THR A 350 -15.53 -7.26 1.21
CA THR A 350 -15.91 -7.77 -0.12
C THR A 350 -17.04 -8.80 -0.07
N LYS A 351 -17.14 -9.59 1.00
CA LYS A 351 -18.25 -10.54 1.21
C LYS A 351 -19.59 -9.87 1.47
N GLN A 352 -19.58 -8.68 2.10
CA GLN A 352 -20.81 -7.90 2.39
C GLN A 352 -21.30 -7.11 1.17
N ALA A 353 -20.47 -7.00 0.13
CA ALA A 353 -20.79 -6.28 -1.09
C ALA A 353 -21.37 -7.22 -2.15
N ASP A 354 -22.45 -6.78 -2.83
CA ASP A 354 -22.87 -7.44 -4.06
C ASP A 354 -21.75 -7.49 -5.08
N ARG A 355 -21.66 -8.57 -5.86
CA ARG A 355 -20.60 -8.74 -6.89
C ARG A 355 -20.45 -7.52 -7.81
N ARG A 356 -21.55 -6.82 -8.10
CA ARG A 356 -21.56 -5.60 -8.93
C ARG A 356 -20.99 -4.37 -8.20
N GLN A 357 -20.98 -4.37 -6.89
CA GLN A 357 -20.56 -3.24 -6.04
C GLN A 357 -19.15 -3.42 -5.45
N GLN A 358 -18.55 -4.61 -5.58
CA GLN A 358 -17.23 -4.90 -5.01
C GLN A 358 -16.15 -3.92 -5.45
N GLY A 359 -16.13 -3.55 -6.74
CA GLY A 359 -15.17 -2.57 -7.26
C GLY A 359 -15.32 -1.19 -6.63
N VAL A 360 -16.57 -0.75 -6.40
CA VAL A 360 -16.88 0.54 -5.77
C VAL A 360 -16.40 0.55 -4.31
N ILE A 361 -16.65 -0.53 -3.58
CA ILE A 361 -16.28 -0.65 -2.16
C ILE A 361 -14.76 -0.75 -2.01
N ILE A 362 -14.05 -1.46 -2.89
CA ILE A 362 -12.59 -1.47 -2.92
C ILE A 362 -12.06 -0.06 -3.20
N GLY A 363 -12.66 0.68 -4.16
CA GLY A 363 -12.32 2.07 -4.41
C GLY A 363 -12.54 2.98 -3.20
N LEU A 364 -13.64 2.75 -2.44
CA LEU A 364 -13.93 3.48 -1.22
C LEU A 364 -12.90 3.18 -0.12
N THR A 365 -12.51 1.92 0.10
CA THR A 365 -11.43 1.58 1.06
C THR A 365 -10.10 2.21 0.68
N GLN A 366 -9.79 2.31 -0.62
CA GLN A 366 -8.59 3.00 -1.10
C GLN A 366 -8.66 4.51 -0.82
N SER A 367 -9.81 5.14 -1.04
CA SER A 367 -10.02 6.56 -0.72
C SER A 367 -9.87 6.83 0.77
N LEU A 368 -10.42 5.96 1.65
CA LEU A 368 -10.25 6.05 3.10
C LEU A 368 -8.78 5.90 3.52
N THR A 369 -8.03 5.01 2.85
CA THR A 369 -6.59 4.86 3.06
C THR A 369 -5.84 6.14 2.67
N SER A 370 -6.19 6.77 1.55
CA SER A 370 -5.58 8.03 1.11
C SER A 370 -5.87 9.17 2.11
N VAL A 371 -7.11 9.27 2.64
CA VAL A 371 -7.45 10.23 3.70
C VAL A 371 -6.58 9.99 4.95
N ALA A 372 -6.39 8.74 5.35
CA ALA A 372 -5.52 8.41 6.47
C ALA A 372 -4.05 8.81 6.21
N GLN A 373 -3.54 8.60 4.99
CA GLN A 373 -2.19 9.00 4.59
C GLN A 373 -2.01 10.52 4.47
N ILE A 374 -3.09 11.27 4.31
CA ILE A 374 -3.07 12.74 4.33
C ILE A 374 -3.08 13.26 5.78
N ALA A 375 -3.93 12.69 6.63
CA ALA A 375 -4.16 13.23 7.97
C ALA A 375 -3.15 12.73 9.02
N ALA A 376 -2.81 11.45 9.00
CA ALA A 376 -2.00 10.85 10.06
C ALA A 376 -0.54 11.30 10.08
N PRO A 377 0.20 11.45 8.94
CA PRO A 377 1.61 11.80 8.99
C PRO A 377 1.92 13.20 9.56
N PRO A 378 1.19 14.28 9.20
CA PRO A 378 1.43 15.58 9.82
C PRO A 378 1.16 15.58 11.33
N LEU A 379 0.12 14.85 11.76
CA LEU A 379 -0.20 14.72 13.18
C LEU A 379 0.87 13.92 13.92
N ALA A 380 1.34 12.82 13.34
CA ALA A 380 2.45 12.04 13.89
C ALA A 380 3.71 12.90 14.04
N GLY A 381 4.07 13.65 12.99
CA GLY A 381 5.19 14.57 13.01
C GLY A 381 5.03 15.68 14.06
N PHE A 382 3.82 16.24 14.22
CA PHE A 382 3.54 17.24 15.26
C PHE A 382 3.74 16.68 16.68
N ILE A 383 3.20 15.50 16.97
CA ILE A 383 3.33 14.84 18.29
C ILE A 383 4.80 14.52 18.60
N ILE A 384 5.54 13.95 17.63
CA ILE A 384 6.95 13.60 17.79
C ILE A 384 7.81 14.86 17.89
N GLY A 385 7.49 15.93 17.14
CA GLY A 385 8.20 17.21 17.22
C GLY A 385 8.08 17.93 18.57
N ARG A 386 7.08 17.56 19.39
CA ARG A 386 6.94 17.98 20.79
C ARG A 386 7.62 17.03 21.77
N GLU A 387 8.38 16.06 21.27
CA GLU A 387 9.03 14.99 22.07
C GLU A 387 8.04 14.11 22.85
N TRP A 388 6.76 14.10 22.47
CA TRP A 388 5.72 13.27 23.07
C TRP A 388 5.74 11.85 22.48
N LEU A 389 6.89 11.20 22.56
CA LEU A 389 7.16 9.92 21.90
C LEU A 389 6.22 8.80 22.38
N THR A 390 6.01 8.69 23.69
CA THR A 390 5.08 7.72 24.28
C THR A 390 3.62 8.03 23.86
N THR A 391 3.24 9.30 23.82
CA THR A 391 1.91 9.75 23.38
C THR A 391 1.67 9.36 21.92
N TRP A 392 2.66 9.51 21.04
CA TRP A 392 2.55 9.08 19.64
C TRP A 392 2.28 7.58 19.52
N ALA A 393 3.00 6.76 20.27
CA ALA A 393 2.83 5.31 20.26
C ALA A 393 1.45 4.89 20.81
N ILE A 394 1.04 5.49 21.95
CA ILE A 394 -0.29 5.26 22.54
C ILE A 394 -1.38 5.73 21.56
N TRP A 395 -1.22 6.88 20.88
CA TRP A 395 -2.17 7.38 19.91
C TRP A 395 -2.42 6.38 18.77
N GLY A 396 -1.34 5.81 18.20
CA GLY A 396 -1.44 4.73 17.21
C GLY A 396 -2.24 3.52 17.72
N GLY A 397 -2.01 3.13 18.99
CA GLY A 397 -2.75 2.07 19.66
C GLY A 397 -4.22 2.43 19.88
N VAL A 398 -4.52 3.63 20.36
CA VAL A 398 -5.89 4.12 20.58
C VAL A 398 -6.69 4.10 19.29
N LEU A 399 -6.10 4.55 18.16
CA LEU A 399 -6.75 4.48 16.86
C LEU A 399 -7.13 3.04 16.49
N ALA A 400 -6.24 2.06 16.73
CA ALA A 400 -6.57 0.65 16.52
C ALA A 400 -7.66 0.17 17.48
N GLY A 401 -7.64 0.61 18.74
CA GLY A 401 -8.66 0.29 19.75
C GLY A 401 -10.05 0.85 19.43
N LEU A 402 -10.11 2.04 18.84
CA LEU A 402 -11.39 2.63 18.39
C LEU A 402 -12.11 1.77 17.34
N ALA A 403 -11.36 1.00 16.54
CA ALA A 403 -11.97 0.07 15.59
C ALA A 403 -12.78 -1.03 16.30
N LEU A 404 -12.38 -1.47 17.50
CA LEU A 404 -13.09 -2.47 18.29
C LEU A 404 -14.46 -1.98 18.75
N PHE A 405 -14.62 -0.67 18.97
CA PHE A 405 -15.90 -0.09 19.34
C PHE A 405 -16.98 -0.32 18.27
N PHE A 406 -16.57 -0.36 17.00
CA PHE A 406 -17.48 -0.64 15.89
C PHE A 406 -17.75 -2.14 15.69
N GLU A 407 -16.95 -3.02 16.31
CA GLU A 407 -17.16 -4.47 16.26
C GLU A 407 -18.19 -4.92 17.29
N SER A 408 -18.15 -4.34 18.49
CA SER A 408 -18.94 -4.76 19.66
C SER A 408 -20.44 -4.43 19.57
N ARG A 409 -20.89 -3.67 18.58
CA ARG A 409 -22.31 -3.36 18.43
C ARG A 409 -23.05 -4.50 17.75
N PRO A 410 -24.06 -5.11 18.40
CA PRO A 410 -24.89 -6.15 17.77
C PRO A 410 -25.56 -5.60 16.52
N THR A 411 -25.64 -6.40 15.47
CA THR A 411 -26.46 -6.06 14.30
C THR A 411 -27.93 -6.09 14.70
N PRO A 412 -28.72 -5.07 14.32
CA PRO A 412 -30.17 -5.20 14.45
C PRO A 412 -30.59 -6.39 13.60
N GLY A 413 -30.86 -7.53 14.24
CA GLY A 413 -31.29 -8.76 13.59
C GLY A 413 -30.47 -10.02 13.89
N GLU A 414 -29.48 -9.98 14.81
CA GLU A 414 -28.87 -11.18 15.44
C GLU A 414 -29.52 -11.46 16.78
#